data_6b539390c2ebef92d9077e50dd7dcfa4
#
_entry.id   6b539390c2ebef92d9077e50dd7dcfa4
#
_cell.length_a   1.000
_cell.length_b   1.000
_cell.length_c   1.000
_cell.angle_alpha   90.00
_cell.angle_beta   90.00
_cell.angle_gamma   90.00
#
_symmetry.space_group_name_H-M   'P 1'
#
loop_
_entity.id
_entity.type
_entity.pdbx_description
1 polymer ?
#
loop_
_entity_poly.entity_id
_entity_poly.type
_entity_poly.pdbx_seq_one_letter_code
_entity_poly.pdbx_strand_id
1 'polypeptide(L)'
;MSFKIIGTGSYLPPLTVTNDDLAKTIDTSDEWITQRIGIKSRRISEDESTAEMGYKAAKEALIKSGTAPEELDLIIAASITGDTICPTTAGGIQKLLGATCPAFDINSACSGFVFALDTAAGFFARGTVKKVLVVGSERISKIVDWKDRNTCVIFGDGAGAAVLTEGDGYLDSKISTFGGDDVIKIPSGLNLSPYYKKETELGKIHMAGQETFKFAVSRISEDIKYLCDRAGITPEDIDRIVPHQANERIIDYAAKRLHLPKEKFFVNIESYGNTSAASIAIALAELDHKGGLKKGDKIILTAFGGGLSSASCLIEW
;
A
#
# COMPACT_ATOMS: atom_id res chain seq x y z
N MET A 1 1.46 8.00 24.24
CA MET A 1 2.40 7.01 23.66
C MET A 1 1.98 6.76 22.22
N SER A 2 2.92 6.73 21.34
CA SER A 2 2.79 6.47 19.92
C SER A 2 3.83 5.40 19.54
N PHE A 3 4.23 5.33 18.29
CA PHE A 3 5.26 4.41 17.83
C PHE A 3 6.32 5.09 16.98
N LYS A 4 7.42 4.41 16.76
CA LYS A 4 8.40 4.66 15.72
C LYS A 4 8.63 3.38 14.89
N ILE A 5 9.02 3.55 13.63
CA ILE A 5 9.42 2.44 12.76
C ILE A 5 10.87 2.09 13.09
N ILE A 6 11.17 0.80 13.29
CA ILE A 6 12.52 0.31 13.64
C ILE A 6 13.08 -0.67 12.61
N GLY A 7 12.29 -1.07 11.63
CA GLY A 7 12.73 -1.91 10.53
C GLY A 7 11.69 -1.98 9.44
N THR A 8 12.17 -2.00 8.21
CA THR A 8 11.35 -2.13 7.01
C THR A 8 11.80 -3.33 6.19
N GLY A 9 10.89 -3.88 5.40
CA GLY A 9 11.19 -4.98 4.49
C GLY A 9 10.26 -4.99 3.31
N SER A 10 10.70 -5.59 2.22
CA SER A 10 9.89 -5.74 1.01
C SER A 10 10.13 -7.08 0.34
N TYR A 11 9.16 -7.51 -0.42
CA TYR A 11 9.30 -8.67 -1.30
C TYR A 11 8.61 -8.41 -2.63
N LEU A 12 9.31 -8.68 -3.70
CA LEU A 12 8.84 -8.56 -5.06
C LEU A 12 9.02 -9.91 -5.76
N PRO A 13 7.98 -10.48 -6.38
CA PRO A 13 8.09 -11.73 -7.13
C PRO A 13 9.18 -11.66 -8.20
N PRO A 14 9.84 -12.78 -8.53
CA PRO A 14 10.95 -12.80 -9.48
C PRO A 14 10.54 -12.51 -10.93
N LEU A 15 9.33 -12.95 -11.34
CA LEU A 15 8.85 -12.73 -12.70
C LEU A 15 8.63 -11.24 -12.96
N THR A 16 9.36 -10.72 -13.93
CA THR A 16 9.18 -9.36 -14.45
C THR A 16 8.41 -9.43 -15.77
N VAL A 17 7.26 -8.77 -15.83
CA VAL A 17 6.46 -8.61 -17.06
C VAL A 17 6.62 -7.18 -17.55
N THR A 18 7.17 -7.01 -18.75
CA THR A 18 7.39 -5.71 -19.40
C THR A 18 6.14 -5.25 -20.15
N ASN A 19 6.13 -4.00 -20.58
CA ASN A 19 5.08 -3.49 -21.45
C ASN A 19 5.07 -4.20 -22.81
N ASP A 20 6.26 -4.57 -23.33
CA ASP A 20 6.37 -5.33 -24.59
C ASP A 20 5.82 -6.76 -24.44
N ASP A 21 5.92 -7.36 -23.24
CA ASP A 21 5.29 -8.67 -22.99
C ASP A 21 3.76 -8.55 -23.01
N LEU A 22 3.19 -7.49 -22.45
CA LEU A 22 1.75 -7.23 -22.51
C LEU A 22 1.29 -6.96 -23.95
N ALA A 23 2.08 -6.24 -24.75
CA ALA A 23 1.76 -5.94 -26.15
C ALA A 23 1.65 -7.20 -27.04
N LYS A 24 2.17 -8.34 -26.61
CA LYS A 24 2.00 -9.63 -27.29
C LYS A 24 0.57 -10.20 -27.16
N THR A 25 -0.19 -9.74 -26.15
CA THR A 25 -1.49 -10.32 -25.78
C THR A 25 -2.66 -9.34 -25.85
N ILE A 26 -2.40 -8.04 -25.77
CA ILE A 26 -3.40 -6.98 -25.81
C ILE A 26 -2.93 -5.82 -26.73
N ASP A 27 -3.88 -5.06 -27.24
CA ASP A 27 -3.60 -3.86 -28.07
C ASP A 27 -3.06 -2.71 -27.21
N THR A 28 -1.73 -2.67 -27.03
CA THR A 28 -1.01 -1.64 -26.25
C THR A 28 0.42 -1.49 -26.78
N SER A 29 1.19 -0.54 -26.21
CA SER A 29 2.63 -0.37 -26.46
C SER A 29 3.34 0.17 -25.22
N ASP A 30 4.67 -0.02 -25.16
CA ASP A 30 5.49 0.57 -24.10
C ASP A 30 5.33 2.10 -24.07
N GLU A 31 5.36 2.76 -25.21
CA GLU A 31 5.17 4.20 -25.31
C GLU A 31 3.82 4.65 -24.73
N TRP A 32 2.73 3.95 -25.10
CA TRP A 32 1.38 4.28 -24.63
C TRP A 32 1.25 4.16 -23.10
N ILE A 33 1.79 3.09 -22.51
CA ILE A 33 1.73 2.83 -21.06
C ILE A 33 2.60 3.85 -20.32
N THR A 34 3.85 4.01 -20.75
CA THR A 34 4.83 4.89 -20.09
C THR A 34 4.36 6.34 -20.08
N GLN A 35 3.87 6.86 -21.21
CA GLN A 35 3.37 8.24 -21.28
C GLN A 35 2.13 8.50 -20.42
N ARG A 36 1.29 7.48 -20.21
CA ARG A 36 0.02 7.64 -19.47
C ARG A 36 0.15 7.38 -17.98
N ILE A 37 1.03 6.48 -17.58
CA ILE A 37 1.06 5.93 -16.22
C ILE A 37 2.46 6.01 -15.60
N GLY A 38 3.51 5.98 -16.41
CA GLY A 38 4.91 5.95 -15.95
C GLY A 38 5.44 4.53 -15.68
N ILE A 39 4.68 3.46 -16.02
CA ILE A 39 5.07 2.07 -15.74
C ILE A 39 5.82 1.49 -16.94
N LYS A 40 6.98 0.85 -16.71
CA LYS A 40 7.74 0.08 -17.70
C LYS A 40 7.63 -1.43 -17.50
N SER A 41 7.55 -1.84 -16.23
CA SER A 41 7.41 -3.25 -15.86
C SER A 41 6.58 -3.42 -14.59
N ARG A 42 6.18 -4.65 -14.32
CA ARG A 42 5.54 -5.07 -13.07
C ARG A 42 6.07 -6.43 -12.66
N ARG A 43 5.92 -6.73 -11.37
CA ARG A 43 6.24 -8.04 -10.82
C ARG A 43 4.96 -8.84 -10.70
N ILE A 44 5.01 -10.10 -11.09
CA ILE A 44 3.87 -11.02 -11.05
C ILE A 44 4.27 -12.28 -10.30
N SER A 45 3.46 -12.66 -9.33
CA SER A 45 3.63 -13.92 -8.61
C SER A 45 3.07 -15.07 -9.45
N GLU A 46 3.91 -16.09 -9.69
CA GLU A 46 3.51 -17.34 -10.36
C GLU A 46 2.97 -18.34 -9.33
N ASP A 47 3.68 -18.52 -8.23
CA ASP A 47 3.41 -19.58 -7.25
C ASP A 47 3.14 -19.08 -5.84
N GLU A 48 3.70 -17.90 -5.45
CA GLU A 48 3.53 -17.44 -4.08
C GLU A 48 2.13 -16.92 -3.82
N SER A 49 1.61 -17.31 -2.68
CA SER A 49 0.39 -16.75 -2.10
C SER A 49 0.60 -15.34 -1.55
N THR A 50 -0.48 -14.62 -1.34
CA THR A 50 -0.43 -13.29 -0.70
C THR A 50 0.21 -13.37 0.70
N ALA A 51 -0.09 -14.41 1.47
CA ALA A 51 0.51 -14.60 2.79
C ALA A 51 2.00 -14.93 2.72
N GLU A 52 2.47 -15.71 1.75
CA GLU A 52 3.90 -16.01 1.57
C GLU A 52 4.71 -14.78 1.16
N MET A 53 4.20 -13.95 0.26
CA MET A 53 4.85 -12.67 -0.08
C MET A 53 4.93 -11.76 1.16
N GLY A 54 3.83 -11.63 1.91
CA GLY A 54 3.78 -10.88 3.15
C GLY A 54 4.77 -11.40 4.20
N TYR A 55 4.89 -12.72 4.35
CA TYR A 55 5.88 -13.36 5.22
C TYR A 55 7.32 -13.01 4.83
N LYS A 56 7.65 -13.03 3.53
CA LYS A 56 9.01 -12.72 3.05
C LYS A 56 9.39 -11.27 3.36
N ALA A 57 8.47 -10.32 3.12
CA ALA A 57 8.65 -8.92 3.47
C ALA A 57 8.77 -8.71 5.00
N ALA A 58 7.89 -9.37 5.78
CA ALA A 58 7.91 -9.34 7.23
C ALA A 58 9.23 -9.87 7.80
N LYS A 59 9.73 -10.99 7.26
CA LYS A 59 11.01 -11.57 7.68
C LYS A 59 12.18 -10.60 7.48
N GLU A 60 12.23 -9.88 6.37
CA GLU A 60 13.25 -8.85 6.14
C GLU A 60 13.14 -7.72 7.17
N ALA A 61 11.92 -7.21 7.42
CA ALA A 61 11.68 -6.15 8.40
C ALA A 61 12.08 -6.58 9.83
N LEU A 62 11.78 -7.82 10.22
CA LEU A 62 12.18 -8.39 11.50
C LEU A 62 13.70 -8.51 11.65
N ILE A 63 14.40 -8.99 10.61
CA ILE A 63 15.87 -9.06 10.59
C ILE A 63 16.48 -7.67 10.76
N LYS A 64 15.98 -6.68 10.02
CA LYS A 64 16.48 -5.30 10.07
C LYS A 64 16.24 -4.62 11.42
N SER A 65 15.11 -4.88 12.06
CA SER A 65 14.80 -4.36 13.38
C SER A 65 15.47 -5.12 14.53
N GLY A 66 16.08 -6.28 14.27
CA GLY A 66 16.59 -7.19 15.31
C GLY A 66 15.48 -7.75 16.21
N THR A 67 14.24 -7.85 15.69
CA THR A 67 13.07 -8.33 16.45
C THR A 67 12.81 -9.79 16.13
N ALA A 68 12.68 -10.63 17.17
CA ALA A 68 12.26 -12.01 17.01
C ALA A 68 10.72 -12.10 16.86
N PRO A 69 10.18 -13.08 16.09
CA PRO A 69 8.72 -13.22 15.92
C PRO A 69 7.94 -13.34 17.23
N GLU A 70 8.53 -13.93 18.25
CA GLU A 70 7.94 -14.15 19.57
C GLU A 70 7.81 -12.84 20.39
N GLU A 71 8.52 -11.79 19.99
CA GLU A 71 8.46 -10.47 20.64
C GLU A 71 7.31 -9.61 20.10
N LEU A 72 6.64 -10.05 19.04
CA LEU A 72 5.51 -9.33 18.48
C LEU A 72 4.27 -9.47 19.38
N ASP A 73 3.63 -8.35 19.64
CA ASP A 73 2.34 -8.27 20.37
C ASP A 73 1.14 -8.27 19.43
N LEU A 74 1.36 -7.92 18.14
CA LEU A 74 0.28 -7.79 17.16
C LEU A 74 0.83 -7.84 15.72
N ILE A 75 0.07 -8.48 14.82
CA ILE A 75 0.28 -8.42 13.38
C ILE A 75 -0.97 -7.85 12.71
N ILE A 76 -0.80 -6.80 11.89
CA ILE A 76 -1.87 -6.22 11.07
C ILE A 76 -1.46 -6.33 9.60
N ALA A 77 -2.26 -6.99 8.77
CA ALA A 77 -2.06 -7.03 7.34
C ALA A 77 -3.10 -6.19 6.60
N ALA A 78 -2.65 -5.38 5.66
CA ALA A 78 -3.51 -4.67 4.72
C ALA A 78 -3.52 -5.42 3.38
N SER A 79 -4.68 -5.92 2.99
CA SER A 79 -4.84 -6.66 1.74
C SER A 79 -6.30 -6.69 1.27
N ILE A 80 -6.49 -6.65 -0.05
CA ILE A 80 -7.77 -6.95 -0.72
C ILE A 80 -7.69 -8.26 -1.52
N THR A 81 -6.53 -8.87 -1.55
CA THR A 81 -6.24 -10.07 -2.35
C THR A 81 -5.80 -11.24 -1.48
N GLY A 82 -6.36 -11.36 -0.28
CA GLY A 82 -6.14 -12.51 0.59
C GLY A 82 -6.37 -13.85 -0.14
N ASP A 83 -5.65 -14.88 0.27
CA ASP A 83 -5.73 -16.21 -0.38
C ASP A 83 -7.03 -16.92 -0.03
N THR A 84 -7.58 -16.61 1.12
CA THR A 84 -8.84 -17.15 1.66
C THR A 84 -9.66 -16.03 2.30
N ILE A 85 -10.97 -16.22 2.39
CA ILE A 85 -11.84 -15.34 3.20
C ILE A 85 -11.56 -15.56 4.69
N CYS A 86 -11.28 -16.79 5.07
CA CYS A 86 -10.89 -17.23 6.41
C CYS A 86 -10.03 -18.49 6.28
N PRO A 87 -8.85 -18.53 6.89
CA PRO A 87 -8.23 -17.51 7.77
C PRO A 87 -7.77 -16.25 7.03
N THR A 88 -7.38 -15.22 7.81
CA THR A 88 -6.88 -13.94 7.32
C THR A 88 -5.46 -14.05 6.75
N THR A 89 -5.04 -13.09 5.91
CA THR A 89 -3.66 -12.96 5.42
C THR A 89 -2.69 -12.82 6.58
N ALA A 90 -3.01 -11.98 7.58
CA ALA A 90 -2.20 -11.83 8.79
C ALA A 90 -2.05 -13.14 9.56
N GLY A 91 -3.11 -13.96 9.65
CA GLY A 91 -3.04 -15.28 10.25
C GLY A 91 -2.13 -16.25 9.50
N GLY A 92 -2.12 -16.18 8.16
CA GLY A 92 -1.18 -16.90 7.31
C GLY A 92 0.27 -16.47 7.54
N ILE A 93 0.53 -15.16 7.60
CA ILE A 93 1.85 -14.59 7.90
C ILE A 93 2.32 -14.99 9.30
N GLN A 94 1.44 -14.87 10.32
CA GLN A 94 1.70 -15.27 11.69
C GLN A 94 2.17 -16.74 11.78
N LYS A 95 1.44 -17.64 11.12
CA LYS A 95 1.79 -19.06 11.07
C LYS A 95 3.18 -19.30 10.45
N LEU A 96 3.49 -18.62 9.33
CA LEU A 96 4.76 -18.77 8.62
C LEU A 96 5.94 -18.20 9.42
N LEU A 97 5.71 -17.15 10.21
CA LEU A 97 6.70 -16.57 11.10
C LEU A 97 6.91 -17.40 12.38
N GLY A 98 5.96 -18.25 12.76
CA GLY A 98 5.94 -18.91 14.06
C GLY A 98 5.56 -17.98 15.23
N ALA A 99 4.99 -16.81 14.95
CA ALA A 99 4.51 -15.88 15.96
C ALA A 99 3.22 -16.37 16.63
N THR A 100 2.97 -15.92 17.89
CA THR A 100 1.80 -16.35 18.69
C THR A 100 0.85 -15.20 19.05
N CYS A 101 1.21 -13.96 18.68
CA CYS A 101 0.41 -12.77 18.96
C CYS A 101 -0.89 -12.75 18.13
N PRO A 102 -1.91 -11.96 18.54
CA PRO A 102 -3.08 -11.70 17.70
C PRO A 102 -2.71 -11.21 16.29
N ALA A 103 -3.51 -11.61 15.29
CA ALA A 103 -3.30 -11.25 13.90
C ALA A 103 -4.64 -11.02 13.19
N PHE A 104 -4.79 -9.93 12.44
CA PHE A 104 -6.00 -9.61 11.69
C PHE A 104 -5.70 -8.77 10.45
N ASP A 105 -6.66 -8.78 9.50
CA ASP A 105 -6.56 -8.00 8.28
C ASP A 105 -7.35 -6.69 8.35
N ILE A 106 -6.87 -5.70 7.60
CA ILE A 106 -7.59 -4.46 7.26
C ILE A 106 -7.80 -4.43 5.75
N ASN A 107 -9.04 -4.13 5.35
CA ASN A 107 -9.40 -3.84 3.98
C ASN A 107 -9.79 -2.36 3.85
N SER A 108 -8.88 -1.54 3.34
CA SER A 108 -9.12 -0.16 2.91
C SER A 108 -8.45 0.09 1.56
N ALA A 109 -8.50 -0.92 0.70
CA ALA A 109 -7.89 -0.93 -0.63
C ALA A 109 -6.45 -0.38 -0.61
N CYS A 110 -6.08 0.46 -1.59
CA CYS A 110 -4.70 0.96 -1.70
C CYS A 110 -4.25 1.84 -0.52
N SER A 111 -5.17 2.39 0.28
CA SER A 111 -4.84 3.14 1.49
C SER A 111 -4.64 2.26 2.73
N GLY A 112 -4.82 0.95 2.59
CA GLY A 112 -4.84 -0.01 3.69
C GLY A 112 -3.60 0.01 4.57
N PHE A 113 -2.39 0.20 4.02
CA PHE A 113 -1.17 0.26 4.82
C PHE A 113 -1.15 1.44 5.80
N VAL A 114 -1.59 2.63 5.37
CA VAL A 114 -1.67 3.81 6.26
C VAL A 114 -2.79 3.64 7.28
N PHE A 115 -3.94 3.06 6.91
CA PHE A 115 -4.99 2.68 7.87
C PHE A 115 -4.48 1.68 8.92
N ALA A 116 -3.62 0.73 8.51
CA ALA A 116 -3.02 -0.23 9.44
C ALA A 116 -2.04 0.45 10.42
N LEU A 117 -1.24 1.42 9.94
CA LEU A 117 -0.37 2.24 10.81
C LEU A 117 -1.19 3.05 11.82
N ASP A 118 -2.27 3.70 11.37
CA ASP A 118 -3.16 4.47 12.25
C ASP A 118 -3.85 3.56 13.28
N THR A 119 -4.29 2.38 12.86
CA THR A 119 -4.84 1.36 13.77
C THR A 119 -3.80 0.92 14.82
N ALA A 120 -2.56 0.67 14.40
CA ALA A 120 -1.46 0.35 15.31
C ALA A 120 -1.22 1.48 16.33
N ALA A 121 -1.25 2.75 15.88
CA ALA A 121 -1.14 3.91 16.79
C ALA A 121 -2.21 3.88 17.89
N GLY A 122 -3.45 3.49 17.56
CA GLY A 122 -4.51 3.31 18.55
C GLY A 122 -4.19 2.22 19.61
N PHE A 123 -3.55 1.11 19.20
CA PHE A 123 -3.11 0.06 20.13
C PHE A 123 -1.96 0.55 21.04
N PHE A 124 -0.98 1.27 20.48
CA PHE A 124 0.08 1.89 21.27
C PHE A 124 -0.47 2.93 22.26
N ALA A 125 -1.40 3.78 21.83
CA ALA A 125 -2.03 4.78 22.70
C ALA A 125 -2.78 4.15 23.89
N ARG A 126 -3.34 2.94 23.73
CA ARG A 126 -3.98 2.16 24.81
C ARG A 126 -2.95 1.48 25.73
N GLY A 127 -1.67 1.47 25.37
CA GLY A 127 -0.63 0.78 26.13
C GLY A 127 -0.75 -0.76 26.14
N THR A 128 -1.38 -1.33 25.11
CA THR A 128 -1.64 -2.78 25.04
C THR A 128 -0.64 -3.54 24.20
N VAL A 129 0.25 -2.85 23.49
CA VAL A 129 1.29 -3.42 22.63
C VAL A 129 2.58 -2.62 22.78
N LYS A 130 3.72 -3.30 22.56
CA LYS A 130 5.08 -2.71 22.54
C LYS A 130 5.75 -2.90 21.19
N LYS A 131 5.42 -3.97 20.48
CA LYS A 131 5.95 -4.29 19.16
C LYS A 131 4.82 -4.76 18.23
N VAL A 132 4.67 -4.10 17.11
CA VAL A 132 3.64 -4.41 16.10
C VAL A 132 4.31 -4.59 14.74
N LEU A 133 3.90 -5.63 14.04
CA LEU A 133 4.24 -5.83 12.63
C LEU A 133 3.06 -5.38 11.77
N VAL A 134 3.31 -4.43 10.86
CA VAL A 134 2.33 -3.99 9.85
C VAL A 134 2.82 -4.44 8.48
N VAL A 135 1.95 -5.10 7.73
CA VAL A 135 2.27 -5.65 6.40
C VAL A 135 1.25 -5.18 5.38
N GLY A 136 1.71 -4.69 4.24
CA GLY A 136 0.89 -4.57 3.03
C GLY A 136 1.28 -5.69 2.06
N SER A 137 0.35 -6.55 1.67
CA SER A 137 0.66 -7.66 0.77
C SER A 137 -0.46 -7.89 -0.23
N GLU A 138 -0.10 -7.92 -1.52
CA GLU A 138 -1.10 -7.97 -2.59
C GLU A 138 -0.66 -8.85 -3.76
N ARG A 139 -1.56 -9.70 -4.21
CA ARG A 139 -1.51 -10.42 -5.47
C ARG A 139 -2.64 -9.93 -6.37
N ILE A 140 -2.48 -8.69 -6.88
CA ILE A 140 -3.52 -8.04 -7.69
C ILE A 140 -3.71 -8.75 -9.01
N SER A 141 -2.66 -9.39 -9.53
CA SER A 141 -2.69 -10.15 -10.79
C SER A 141 -3.84 -11.16 -10.87
N LYS A 142 -4.30 -11.72 -9.73
CA LYS A 142 -5.39 -12.71 -9.69
C LYS A 142 -6.80 -12.14 -9.88
N ILE A 143 -6.96 -10.81 -9.74
CA ILE A 143 -8.26 -10.13 -9.88
C ILE A 143 -8.31 -9.15 -11.06
N VAL A 144 -7.24 -9.05 -11.84
CA VAL A 144 -7.18 -8.23 -13.05
C VAL A 144 -7.86 -8.95 -14.21
N ASP A 145 -8.65 -8.24 -15.00
CA ASP A 145 -9.04 -8.73 -16.33
C ASP A 145 -7.90 -8.49 -17.32
N TRP A 146 -7.16 -9.54 -17.63
CA TRP A 146 -6.01 -9.48 -18.56
C TRP A 146 -6.38 -9.14 -20.01
N LYS A 147 -7.69 -9.02 -20.32
CA LYS A 147 -8.20 -8.56 -21.62
C LYS A 147 -8.59 -7.08 -21.61
N ASP A 148 -8.71 -6.47 -20.42
CA ASP A 148 -9.00 -5.04 -20.28
C ASP A 148 -7.70 -4.24 -20.14
N ARG A 149 -7.26 -3.60 -21.23
CA ARG A 149 -6.05 -2.79 -21.22
C ARG A 149 -6.11 -1.56 -20.29
N ASN A 150 -7.29 -1.16 -19.82
CA ASN A 150 -7.40 -0.01 -18.90
C ASN A 150 -6.96 -0.39 -17.48
N THR A 151 -6.97 -1.66 -17.14
CA THR A 151 -6.62 -2.17 -15.81
C THR A 151 -5.37 -3.06 -15.82
N CYS A 152 -5.22 -3.99 -16.77
CA CYS A 152 -4.14 -4.97 -16.74
C CYS A 152 -2.73 -4.37 -16.90
N VAL A 153 -2.61 -3.19 -17.50
CA VAL A 153 -1.33 -2.49 -17.69
C VAL A 153 -0.85 -1.77 -16.42
N ILE A 154 -1.71 -1.67 -15.38
CA ILE A 154 -1.45 -0.85 -14.21
C ILE A 154 -0.83 -1.66 -13.08
N PHE A 155 -1.36 -2.85 -12.80
CA PHE A 155 -1.16 -3.56 -11.55
C PHE A 155 0.02 -4.52 -11.57
N GLY A 156 0.62 -4.68 -10.38
CA GLY A 156 1.65 -5.69 -10.08
C GLY A 156 1.42 -6.29 -8.70
N ASP A 157 2.21 -7.31 -8.37
CA ASP A 157 2.19 -8.05 -7.11
C ASP A 157 3.40 -7.69 -6.26
N GLY A 158 3.24 -7.79 -4.94
CA GLY A 158 4.33 -7.60 -4.00
C GLY A 158 3.86 -7.41 -2.57
N ALA A 159 4.81 -7.33 -1.67
CA ALA A 159 4.58 -7.09 -0.26
C ALA A 159 5.62 -6.14 0.34
N GLY A 160 5.21 -5.36 1.33
CA GLY A 160 6.10 -4.56 2.15
C GLY A 160 5.66 -4.62 3.61
N ALA A 161 6.60 -4.40 4.53
CA ALA A 161 6.36 -4.52 5.95
C ALA A 161 7.12 -3.47 6.75
N ALA A 162 6.60 -3.13 7.93
CA ALA A 162 7.26 -2.29 8.93
C ALA A 162 7.10 -2.90 10.31
N VAL A 163 8.18 -2.94 11.08
CA VAL A 163 8.18 -3.24 12.51
C VAL A 163 8.12 -1.94 13.29
N LEU A 164 7.13 -1.84 14.15
CA LEU A 164 6.85 -0.68 14.99
C LEU A 164 7.20 -0.99 16.44
N THR A 165 7.73 -0.01 17.17
CA THR A 165 7.91 -0.09 18.62
C THR A 165 7.47 1.20 19.29
N GLU A 166 7.25 1.17 20.60
CA GLU A 166 6.93 2.38 21.38
C GLU A 166 7.90 3.52 21.07
N GLY A 167 7.37 4.72 20.90
CA GLY A 167 8.13 5.92 20.58
C GLY A 167 7.23 7.07 20.17
N ASP A 168 7.84 8.18 19.78
CA ASP A 168 7.13 9.41 19.42
C ASP A 168 7.26 9.76 17.94
N GLY A 169 7.67 8.79 17.09
CA GLY A 169 7.89 9.01 15.67
C GLY A 169 6.60 9.16 14.84
N TYR A 170 5.47 8.63 15.29
CA TYR A 170 4.19 8.83 14.61
C TYR A 170 3.52 10.09 15.16
N LEU A 171 3.51 11.16 14.37
CA LEU A 171 3.11 12.49 14.83
C LEU A 171 1.63 12.76 14.66
N ASP A 172 1.06 12.49 13.48
CA ASP A 172 -0.36 12.72 13.18
C ASP A 172 -0.81 11.90 11.98
N SER A 173 -2.12 11.78 11.80
CA SER A 173 -2.75 11.13 10.65
C SER A 173 -4.05 11.79 10.25
N LYS A 174 -4.43 11.56 8.99
CA LYS A 174 -5.75 11.86 8.46
C LYS A 174 -6.23 10.69 7.62
N ILE A 175 -7.27 10.03 8.08
CA ILE A 175 -7.95 8.95 7.35
C ILE A 175 -9.38 9.38 7.01
N SER A 176 -9.87 9.01 5.83
CA SER A 176 -11.20 9.37 5.36
C SER A 176 -11.76 8.30 4.42
N THR A 177 -13.06 8.08 4.48
CA THR A 177 -13.77 7.19 3.57
C THR A 177 -15.02 7.89 3.02
N PHE A 178 -15.23 7.76 1.72
CA PHE A 178 -16.35 8.30 0.96
C PHE A 178 -17.08 7.13 0.31
N GLY A 179 -18.09 6.59 0.99
CA GLY A 179 -18.74 5.33 0.61
C GLY A 179 -19.36 5.37 -0.77
N GLY A 180 -19.01 4.39 -1.61
CA GLY A 180 -19.51 4.20 -2.97
C GLY A 180 -18.73 3.13 -3.72
N ASP A 181 -19.29 2.60 -4.79
CA ASP A 181 -18.68 1.56 -5.64
C ASP A 181 -18.66 1.94 -7.13
N ASP A 182 -19.02 3.16 -7.47
CA ASP A 182 -19.11 3.62 -8.86
C ASP A 182 -17.72 3.88 -9.50
N VAL A 183 -16.71 4.19 -8.67
CA VAL A 183 -15.38 4.60 -9.15
C VAL A 183 -14.41 3.46 -9.14
N ILE A 184 -14.31 2.72 -8.04
CA ILE A 184 -13.46 1.53 -7.92
C ILE A 184 -14.25 0.43 -7.21
N LYS A 185 -14.37 -0.73 -7.86
CA LYS A 185 -15.14 -1.86 -7.37
C LYS A 185 -14.46 -3.17 -7.67
N ILE A 186 -14.48 -4.08 -6.71
CA ILE A 186 -14.09 -5.48 -6.88
C ILE A 186 -15.22 -6.32 -6.27
N PRO A 187 -16.10 -6.90 -7.07
CA PRO A 187 -17.16 -7.77 -6.57
C PRO A 187 -16.56 -8.99 -5.84
N SER A 188 -17.22 -9.48 -4.81
CA SER A 188 -16.73 -10.64 -4.04
C SER A 188 -16.65 -11.93 -4.86
N GLY A 189 -17.45 -12.05 -5.91
CA GLY A 189 -17.49 -13.24 -6.77
C GLY A 189 -18.09 -14.48 -6.12
N LEU A 190 -18.48 -14.40 -4.85
CA LEU A 190 -18.97 -15.55 -4.10
C LEU A 190 -20.41 -15.35 -3.63
N ASN A 191 -21.29 -16.25 -4.07
CA ASN A 191 -22.63 -16.38 -3.53
C ASN A 191 -23.09 -17.84 -3.68
N LEU A 192 -23.18 -18.54 -2.58
CA LEU A 192 -23.62 -19.94 -2.52
C LEU A 192 -25.02 -20.09 -1.93
N SER A 193 -25.67 -18.98 -1.55
CA SER A 193 -27.00 -19.05 -0.94
C SER A 193 -28.08 -19.26 -2.00
N PRO A 194 -28.90 -20.33 -1.89
CA PRO A 194 -30.03 -20.54 -2.80
C PRO A 194 -31.15 -19.50 -2.62
N TYR A 195 -31.08 -18.69 -1.56
CA TYR A 195 -32.07 -17.66 -1.23
C TYR A 195 -31.68 -16.26 -1.73
N TYR A 196 -30.40 -16.08 -2.18
CA TYR A 196 -29.93 -14.80 -2.72
C TYR A 196 -30.32 -14.70 -4.21
N LYS A 197 -31.11 -13.69 -4.56
CA LYS A 197 -31.74 -13.57 -5.88
C LYS A 197 -30.99 -12.67 -6.86
N LYS A 198 -29.95 -11.95 -6.41
CA LYS A 198 -29.16 -11.10 -7.30
C LYS A 198 -28.08 -11.93 -8.00
N GLU A 199 -27.78 -11.59 -9.24
CA GLU A 199 -26.66 -12.20 -9.95
C GLU A 199 -25.34 -11.88 -9.23
N THR A 200 -24.41 -12.80 -9.28
CA THR A 200 -23.08 -12.65 -8.70
C THR A 200 -22.12 -12.21 -9.81
N GLU A 201 -21.53 -11.03 -9.65
CA GLU A 201 -20.50 -10.55 -10.55
C GLU A 201 -19.17 -11.26 -10.26
N LEU A 202 -18.37 -11.54 -11.32
CA LEU A 202 -17.00 -12.03 -11.15
C LEU A 202 -16.13 -11.00 -10.43
N GLY A 203 -15.27 -11.48 -9.53
CA GLY A 203 -14.37 -10.65 -8.72
C GLY A 203 -13.23 -10.00 -9.50
N LYS A 204 -13.54 -9.27 -10.59
CA LYS A 204 -12.57 -8.49 -11.35
C LYS A 204 -12.59 -7.04 -10.92
N ILE A 205 -11.43 -6.40 -10.95
CA ILE A 205 -11.31 -4.97 -10.64
C ILE A 205 -11.95 -4.13 -11.76
N HIS A 206 -12.84 -3.22 -11.34
CA HIS A 206 -13.40 -2.15 -12.18
C HIS A 206 -12.91 -0.81 -11.66
N MET A 207 -12.44 0.07 -12.56
CA MET A 207 -11.91 1.38 -12.18
C MET A 207 -12.26 2.45 -13.20
N ALA A 208 -12.92 3.53 -12.75
CA ALA A 208 -13.14 4.75 -13.50
C ALA A 208 -11.90 5.66 -13.35
N GLY A 209 -10.97 5.58 -14.31
CA GLY A 209 -9.65 6.19 -14.21
C GLY A 209 -9.65 7.71 -14.07
N GLN A 210 -10.60 8.42 -14.71
CA GLN A 210 -10.70 9.88 -14.67
C GLN A 210 -11.13 10.39 -13.29
N GLU A 211 -12.14 9.76 -12.71
CA GLU A 211 -12.70 10.05 -11.39
C GLU A 211 -11.67 9.73 -10.31
N THR A 212 -11.01 8.57 -10.43
CA THR A 212 -9.89 8.16 -9.57
C THR A 212 -8.77 9.20 -9.59
N PHE A 213 -8.37 9.68 -10.77
CA PHE A 213 -7.32 10.68 -10.91
C PHE A 213 -7.67 12.00 -10.22
N LYS A 214 -8.89 12.54 -10.46
CA LYS A 214 -9.35 13.79 -9.84
C LYS A 214 -9.39 13.68 -8.32
N PHE A 215 -9.92 12.58 -7.81
CA PHE A 215 -9.97 12.31 -6.37
C PHE A 215 -8.57 12.25 -5.77
N ALA A 216 -7.67 11.48 -6.37
CA ALA A 216 -6.31 11.28 -5.90
C ALA A 216 -5.52 12.59 -5.75
N VAL A 217 -5.48 13.40 -6.82
CA VAL A 217 -4.76 14.69 -6.82
C VAL A 217 -5.31 15.65 -5.77
N SER A 218 -6.64 15.69 -5.61
CA SER A 218 -7.27 16.53 -4.58
C SER A 218 -6.89 16.06 -3.18
N ARG A 219 -7.11 14.76 -2.89
CA ARG A 219 -6.89 14.22 -1.54
C ARG A 219 -5.45 14.28 -1.09
N ILE A 220 -4.50 13.84 -1.93
CA ILE A 220 -3.06 13.90 -1.58
C ILE A 220 -2.69 15.33 -1.15
N SER A 221 -3.04 16.33 -1.97
CA SER A 221 -2.68 17.71 -1.69
C SER A 221 -3.36 18.28 -0.44
N GLU A 222 -4.63 17.95 -0.22
CA GLU A 222 -5.41 18.42 0.93
C GLU A 222 -4.96 17.74 2.22
N ASP A 223 -4.65 16.46 2.18
CA ASP A 223 -4.23 15.70 3.36
C ASP A 223 -2.82 16.12 3.80
N ILE A 224 -1.89 16.34 2.86
CA ILE A 224 -0.55 16.87 3.17
C ILE A 224 -0.66 18.25 3.84
N LYS A 225 -1.43 19.19 3.26
CA LYS A 225 -1.65 20.51 3.86
C LYS A 225 -2.24 20.40 5.26
N TYR A 226 -3.27 19.58 5.43
CA TYR A 226 -3.91 19.37 6.73
C TYR A 226 -2.91 18.90 7.79
N LEU A 227 -2.06 17.92 7.46
CA LEU A 227 -1.06 17.39 8.42
C LEU A 227 0.01 18.45 8.74
N CYS A 228 0.46 19.21 7.74
CA CYS A 228 1.40 20.33 7.97
C CYS A 228 0.80 21.40 8.87
N ASP A 229 -0.42 21.84 8.60
CA ASP A 229 -1.13 22.84 9.41
C ASP A 229 -1.28 22.40 10.87
N ARG A 230 -1.64 21.11 11.09
CA ARG A 230 -1.79 20.57 12.44
C ARG A 230 -0.46 20.44 13.18
N ALA A 231 0.61 20.15 12.47
CA ALA A 231 1.95 20.03 13.03
C ALA A 231 2.64 21.42 13.20
N GLY A 232 2.02 22.50 12.73
CA GLY A 232 2.59 23.86 12.77
C GLY A 232 3.82 24.03 11.87
N ILE A 233 3.87 23.28 10.75
CA ILE A 233 4.95 23.30 9.75
C ILE A 233 4.39 23.63 8.38
N THR A 234 5.27 23.87 7.41
CA THR A 234 4.89 24.04 6.00
C THR A 234 5.21 22.79 5.19
N PRO A 235 4.61 22.60 3.99
CA PRO A 235 4.97 21.46 3.12
C PRO A 235 6.45 21.44 2.72
N GLU A 236 7.12 22.58 2.71
CA GLU A 236 8.56 22.71 2.45
C GLU A 236 9.43 22.09 3.54
N ASP A 237 8.93 22.01 4.78
CA ASP A 237 9.61 21.40 5.92
C ASP A 237 9.58 19.87 5.90
N ILE A 238 8.83 19.26 4.98
CA ILE A 238 8.79 17.81 4.79
C ILE A 238 10.01 17.37 3.99
N ASP A 239 10.77 16.42 4.51
CA ASP A 239 11.97 15.89 3.88
C ASP A 239 11.66 14.91 2.75
N ARG A 240 10.70 14.00 2.96
CA ARG A 240 10.26 13.01 1.98
C ARG A 240 8.75 12.82 2.01
N ILE A 241 8.19 12.58 0.84
CA ILE A 241 6.80 12.15 0.66
C ILE A 241 6.84 10.80 -0.05
N VAL A 242 6.22 9.79 0.54
CA VAL A 242 6.07 8.45 -0.02
C VAL A 242 4.60 8.23 -0.40
N PRO A 243 4.21 8.57 -1.63
CA PRO A 243 2.84 8.41 -2.08
C PRO A 243 2.55 6.96 -2.50
N HIS A 244 1.29 6.59 -2.47
CA HIS A 244 0.81 5.41 -3.18
C HIS A 244 1.20 5.46 -4.66
N GLN A 245 1.80 4.39 -5.15
CA GLN A 245 2.35 4.25 -6.49
C GLN A 245 1.26 3.80 -7.49
N ALA A 246 0.29 4.67 -7.77
CA ALA A 246 -0.82 4.36 -8.68
C ALA A 246 -0.60 4.83 -10.12
N ASN A 247 -0.03 6.02 -10.27
CA ASN A 247 0.21 6.67 -11.55
C ASN A 247 1.20 7.84 -11.33
N GLU A 248 2.30 7.87 -12.06
CA GLU A 248 3.32 8.92 -11.93
C GLU A 248 2.74 10.32 -12.15
N ARG A 249 1.79 10.47 -13.08
CA ARG A 249 1.13 11.74 -13.33
C ARG A 249 0.35 12.29 -12.13
N ILE A 250 -0.21 11.42 -11.28
CA ILE A 250 -0.87 11.85 -10.04
C ILE A 250 0.15 12.48 -9.11
N ILE A 251 1.33 11.87 -8.99
CA ILE A 251 2.43 12.37 -8.16
C ILE A 251 2.93 13.72 -8.69
N ASP A 252 3.15 13.84 -9.99
CA ASP A 252 3.55 15.08 -10.65
C ASP A 252 2.56 16.22 -10.43
N TYR A 253 1.27 15.94 -10.53
CA TYR A 253 0.22 16.94 -10.28
C TYR A 253 0.13 17.33 -8.80
N ALA A 254 0.30 16.38 -7.88
CA ALA A 254 0.34 16.68 -6.46
C ALA A 254 1.54 17.58 -6.10
N ALA A 255 2.73 17.27 -6.62
CA ALA A 255 3.93 18.09 -6.45
C ALA A 255 3.72 19.53 -6.95
N LYS A 256 3.17 19.68 -8.17
CA LYS A 256 2.84 21.00 -8.74
C LYS A 256 1.82 21.77 -7.90
N ARG A 257 0.76 21.10 -7.42
CA ARG A 257 -0.29 21.75 -6.62
C ARG A 257 0.19 22.16 -5.23
N LEU A 258 1.20 21.47 -4.70
CA LEU A 258 1.85 21.80 -3.44
C LEU A 258 3.02 22.77 -3.61
N HIS A 259 3.40 23.11 -4.84
CA HIS A 259 4.60 23.91 -5.17
C HIS A 259 5.90 23.27 -4.65
N LEU A 260 5.95 21.95 -4.54
CA LEU A 260 7.10 21.19 -4.07
C LEU A 260 7.92 20.63 -5.23
N PRO A 261 9.26 20.52 -5.09
CA PRO A 261 10.09 19.85 -6.06
C PRO A 261 9.75 18.33 -6.09
N LYS A 262 9.74 17.76 -7.31
CA LYS A 262 9.39 16.33 -7.52
C LYS A 262 10.30 15.39 -6.72
N GLU A 263 11.53 15.78 -6.50
CA GLU A 263 12.56 15.00 -5.79
C GLU A 263 12.22 14.73 -4.31
N LYS A 264 11.28 15.49 -3.73
CA LYS A 264 10.72 15.15 -2.40
C LYS A 264 9.80 13.94 -2.44
N PHE A 265 9.21 13.63 -3.59
CA PHE A 265 8.32 12.49 -3.77
C PHE A 265 9.12 11.27 -4.21
N PHE A 266 9.07 10.21 -3.41
CA PHE A 266 9.69 8.95 -3.80
C PHE A 266 8.82 8.23 -4.84
N VAL A 267 9.43 7.80 -5.94
CA VAL A 267 8.73 7.16 -7.07
C VAL A 267 9.48 5.88 -7.45
N ASN A 268 8.77 4.76 -7.49
CA ASN A 268 9.27 3.47 -7.97
C ASN A 268 8.23 2.71 -8.83
N ILE A 269 7.13 3.37 -9.16
CA ILE A 269 6.05 2.79 -9.99
C ILE A 269 6.54 2.27 -11.33
N GLU A 270 7.59 2.89 -11.90
CA GLU A 270 8.19 2.51 -13.16
C GLU A 270 8.55 1.02 -13.22
N SER A 271 9.05 0.47 -12.10
CA SER A 271 9.58 -0.88 -12.00
C SER A 271 8.59 -1.92 -11.49
N TYR A 272 7.57 -1.50 -10.73
CA TYR A 272 6.71 -2.44 -9.99
C TYR A 272 5.23 -2.31 -10.31
N GLY A 273 4.84 -1.22 -10.98
CA GLY A 273 3.43 -0.91 -11.19
C GLY A 273 2.71 -0.57 -9.87
N ASN A 274 1.39 -0.64 -9.91
CA ASN A 274 0.53 -0.43 -8.75
C ASN A 274 0.35 -1.74 -7.97
N THR A 275 0.98 -1.85 -6.82
CA THR A 275 0.86 -2.99 -5.90
C THR A 275 -0.16 -2.74 -4.76
N SER A 276 -1.15 -1.85 -4.99
CA SER A 276 -2.25 -1.55 -4.05
C SER A 276 -1.75 -1.21 -2.63
N ALA A 277 -2.22 -1.90 -1.59
CA ALA A 277 -1.83 -1.66 -0.19
C ALA A 277 -0.34 -1.89 0.09
N ALA A 278 0.35 -2.70 -0.71
CA ALA A 278 1.78 -2.95 -0.55
C ALA A 278 2.67 -1.78 -1.03
N SER A 279 2.15 -0.91 -1.90
CA SER A 279 2.96 0.05 -2.65
C SER A 279 3.74 1.04 -1.78
N ILE A 280 3.10 1.62 -0.74
CA ILE A 280 3.77 2.52 0.21
C ILE A 280 4.82 1.78 1.02
N ALA A 281 4.50 0.58 1.50
CA ALA A 281 5.43 -0.21 2.31
C ALA A 281 6.66 -0.64 1.51
N ILE A 282 6.49 -1.05 0.25
CA ILE A 282 7.60 -1.36 -0.68
C ILE A 282 8.44 -0.10 -0.93
N ALA A 283 7.79 1.03 -1.23
CA ALA A 283 8.46 2.29 -1.51
C ALA A 283 9.25 2.80 -0.27
N LEU A 284 8.67 2.70 0.92
CA LEU A 284 9.31 3.06 2.17
C LEU A 284 10.54 2.17 2.46
N ALA A 285 10.40 0.85 2.29
CA ALA A 285 11.50 -0.09 2.47
C ALA A 285 12.64 0.18 1.48
N GLU A 286 12.33 0.43 0.22
CA GLU A 286 13.33 0.75 -0.80
C GLU A 286 14.05 2.07 -0.49
N LEU A 287 13.31 3.11 -0.06
CA LEU A 287 13.87 4.41 0.31
C LEU A 287 14.80 4.29 1.52
N ASP A 288 14.40 3.55 2.56
CA ASP A 288 15.20 3.25 3.75
C ASP A 288 16.48 2.47 3.39
N HIS A 289 16.35 1.38 2.62
CA HIS A 289 17.48 0.53 2.25
C HIS A 289 18.51 1.21 1.35
N LYS A 290 18.09 2.21 0.58
CA LYS A 290 19.00 3.07 -0.22
C LYS A 290 19.65 4.17 0.60
N GLY A 291 19.40 4.25 1.91
CA GLY A 291 19.91 5.33 2.77
C GLY A 291 19.31 6.69 2.45
N GLY A 292 18.11 6.72 1.89
CA GLY A 292 17.39 7.93 1.53
C GLY A 292 16.66 8.60 2.69
N LEU A 293 16.70 7.99 3.89
CA LEU A 293 16.11 8.50 5.13
C LEU A 293 17.18 8.70 6.20
N LYS A 294 17.02 9.74 7.00
CA LYS A 294 17.90 10.09 8.10
C LYS A 294 17.09 10.27 9.38
N LYS A 295 17.69 9.99 10.52
CA LYS A 295 17.06 10.23 11.82
C LYS A 295 16.63 11.70 11.93
N GLY A 296 15.36 11.91 12.26
CA GLY A 296 14.74 13.22 12.39
C GLY A 296 14.09 13.75 11.10
N ASP A 297 14.21 13.04 9.96
CA ASP A 297 13.49 13.41 8.73
C ASP A 297 11.98 13.35 8.98
N LYS A 298 11.28 14.39 8.54
CA LYS A 298 9.81 14.41 8.51
C LYS A 298 9.32 13.80 7.20
N ILE A 299 8.54 12.74 7.33
CA ILE A 299 8.06 11.94 6.19
C ILE A 299 6.54 11.95 6.18
N ILE A 300 5.95 12.18 5.02
CA ILE A 300 4.53 11.91 4.82
C ILE A 300 4.36 10.65 3.97
N LEU A 301 3.62 9.67 4.51
CA LEU A 301 3.06 8.57 3.74
C LEU A 301 1.65 8.96 3.34
N THR A 302 1.28 8.87 2.06
CA THR A 302 -0.03 9.31 1.58
C THR A 302 -0.60 8.36 0.53
N ALA A 303 -1.85 7.97 0.71
CA ALA A 303 -2.56 7.03 -0.15
C ALA A 303 -3.99 7.47 -0.45
N PHE A 304 -4.52 6.91 -1.51
CA PHE A 304 -5.93 6.91 -1.87
C PHE A 304 -6.29 5.55 -2.46
N GLY A 305 -7.56 5.19 -2.47
CA GLY A 305 -7.99 3.89 -3.00
C GLY A 305 -9.48 3.74 -3.14
N GLY A 306 -9.88 2.52 -3.45
CA GLY A 306 -11.30 2.14 -3.47
C GLY A 306 -11.98 2.42 -2.14
N GLY A 307 -13.27 2.72 -2.25
CA GLY A 307 -14.05 3.09 -1.08
C GLY A 307 -15.03 4.23 -1.39
N LEU A 308 -14.65 5.39 -1.98
CA LEU A 308 -13.28 5.86 -2.06
C LEU A 308 -12.69 6.12 -0.67
N SER A 309 -11.39 6.02 -0.57
CA SER A 309 -10.68 6.28 0.69
C SER A 309 -9.42 7.12 0.47
N SER A 310 -9.04 7.92 1.46
CA SER A 310 -7.74 8.55 1.53
C SER A 310 -7.14 8.37 2.92
N ALA A 311 -5.82 8.25 2.98
CA ALA A 311 -5.10 8.14 4.25
C ALA A 311 -3.72 8.74 4.10
N SER A 312 -3.36 9.58 5.05
CA SER A 312 -2.02 10.15 5.15
C SER A 312 -1.56 10.17 6.59
N CYS A 313 -0.27 9.97 6.83
CA CYS A 313 0.32 10.15 8.14
C CYS A 313 1.65 10.90 8.05
N LEU A 314 1.95 11.66 9.07
CA LEU A 314 3.21 12.36 9.28
C LEU A 314 4.04 11.59 10.30
N ILE A 315 5.25 11.24 9.93
CA ILE A 315 6.20 10.45 10.72
C ILE A 315 7.51 11.22 10.84
N GLU A 316 8.14 11.18 12.02
CA GLU A 316 9.55 11.50 12.22
C GLU A 316 10.35 10.19 12.22
N TRP A 317 11.35 10.10 11.32
CA TRP A 317 12.14 8.88 11.07
C TRP A 317 13.20 8.63 12.13
#